data_22ab8de8e4acf920eb69fff9a6641a68
#
_entry.id   22ab8de8e4acf920eb69fff9a6641a68
#
_cell.length_a   1.000
_cell.length_b   1.000
_cell.length_c   1.000
_cell.angle_alpha   90.00
_cell.angle_beta   90.00
_cell.angle_gamma   90.00
#
_symmetry.space_group_name_H-M   'P 1'
#
loop_
_entity.id
_entity.type
_entity.pdbx_description
1 polymer ?
#
loop_
_entity_poly.entity_id
_entity_poly.type
_entity_poly.pdbx_seq_one_letter_code
_entity_poly.pdbx_strand_id
1 'polypeptide(L)'
;MGGVAIETSDNVYNLRGIYHNAIMRREPSESAVRAAEEIFRAAGGTLRTREAAARGIHYSTLYGMRDDGLLEQLSRGVYRLAELPAPGKYDVVAVAERVPDAVLCLISALDFHEIGTQIPAFVNIAIGPKDWHPQFQYPPVRVYRMSGEALEAGVEEHTIDGTPVKVFGPAKTVADCFKFRNKVGLDVALEALRETLRSRKATRGEIMHYAAIDRVTKIVRPYLEAME
;
A
#
# COMPACT_ATOMS: atom_id res chain seq x y z
N MET A 1 17.04 -47.82 54.86
CA MET A 1 16.27 -46.69 55.34
C MET A 1 16.25 -45.61 54.25
N GLY A 2 15.19 -45.46 53.62
CA GLY A 2 14.62 -44.36 52.88
C GLY A 2 15.50 -43.64 51.83
N GLY A 3 15.66 -44.21 50.63
CA GLY A 3 16.12 -43.42 49.47
C GLY A 3 14.96 -42.77 48.75
N VAL A 4 15.01 -41.47 48.61
CA VAL A 4 14.04 -40.72 47.82
C VAL A 4 14.55 -40.68 46.36
N ALA A 5 13.77 -41.33 45.50
CA ALA A 5 13.96 -41.23 44.04
C ALA A 5 13.42 -39.87 43.58
N ILE A 6 14.26 -39.11 42.87
CA ILE A 6 13.84 -37.94 42.15
C ILE A 6 13.65 -38.34 40.69
N GLU A 7 12.38 -38.46 40.29
CA GLU A 7 12.00 -38.54 38.86
C GLU A 7 12.32 -37.22 38.18
N THR A 8 13.25 -37.27 37.21
CA THR A 8 13.40 -36.23 36.21
C THR A 8 13.01 -36.83 34.86
N SER A 9 11.75 -36.68 34.54
CA SER A 9 11.32 -36.93 33.15
C SER A 9 10.65 -35.67 32.58
N ASP A 10 10.96 -35.46 31.30
CA ASP A 10 10.18 -34.73 30.35
C ASP A 10 10.29 -33.21 30.31
N ASN A 11 11.39 -32.73 29.70
CA ASN A 11 11.32 -31.53 28.88
C ASN A 11 12.41 -31.43 27.78
N VAL A 12 12.65 -32.52 27.06
CA VAL A 12 13.68 -32.55 25.98
C VAL A 12 13.05 -32.42 24.59
N TYR A 13 11.73 -32.43 24.46
CA TYR A 13 11.06 -32.48 23.15
C TYR A 13 10.72 -31.13 22.53
N ASN A 14 10.85 -30.03 23.25
CA ASN A 14 10.42 -28.73 22.73
C ASN A 14 11.56 -27.85 22.14
N LEU A 15 12.82 -28.23 22.34
CA LEU A 15 13.96 -27.48 21.77
C LEU A 15 14.35 -27.94 20.37
N ARG A 16 13.99 -29.17 19.97
CA ARG A 16 14.31 -29.68 18.61
C ARG A 16 13.49 -28.99 17.50
N GLY A 17 12.27 -28.55 17.78
CA GLY A 17 11.42 -27.85 16.80
C GLY A 17 11.88 -26.44 16.48
N ILE A 18 12.46 -25.75 17.46
CA ILE A 18 12.94 -24.37 17.29
C ILE A 18 14.27 -24.33 16.53
N TYR A 19 15.16 -25.28 16.79
CA TYR A 19 16.44 -25.36 16.09
C TYR A 19 16.32 -25.92 14.66
N HIS A 20 15.29 -26.70 14.33
CA HIS A 20 15.12 -27.25 12.99
C HIS A 20 14.65 -26.19 11.97
N ASN A 21 13.90 -25.15 12.40
CA ASN A 21 13.52 -24.02 11.55
C ASN A 21 14.62 -22.96 11.39
N ALA A 22 15.59 -22.90 12.28
CA ALA A 22 16.73 -21.97 12.19
C ALA A 22 17.85 -22.46 11.25
N ILE A 23 17.94 -23.79 11.00
CA ILE A 23 19.07 -24.38 10.27
C ILE A 23 18.83 -24.41 8.74
N MET A 24 17.62 -24.12 8.23
CA MET A 24 17.29 -24.20 6.80
C MET A 24 17.06 -22.85 6.12
N ARG A 25 17.30 -21.73 6.79
CA ARG A 25 17.36 -20.43 6.10
C ARG A 25 18.71 -20.31 5.40
N ARG A 26 18.74 -20.72 4.13
CA ARG A 26 19.87 -20.41 3.26
C ARG A 26 19.90 -18.89 3.13
N GLU A 27 20.84 -18.23 3.78
CA GLU A 27 21.07 -16.79 3.60
C GLU A 27 21.23 -16.51 2.10
N PRO A 28 20.57 -15.47 1.58
CA PRO A 28 20.73 -15.12 0.18
C PRO A 28 22.19 -14.76 -0.08
N SER A 29 22.73 -15.17 -1.24
CA SER A 29 24.10 -14.80 -1.60
C SER A 29 24.20 -13.28 -1.78
N GLU A 30 25.34 -12.69 -1.47
CA GLU A 30 25.58 -11.25 -1.70
C GLU A 30 25.26 -10.81 -3.13
N SER A 31 25.58 -11.67 -4.12
CA SER A 31 25.27 -11.40 -5.52
C SER A 31 23.78 -11.35 -5.79
N ALA A 32 22.97 -12.20 -5.14
CA ALA A 32 21.52 -12.18 -5.26
C ALA A 32 20.91 -10.94 -4.59
N VAL A 33 21.49 -10.51 -3.47
CA VAL A 33 21.07 -9.27 -2.78
C VAL A 33 21.34 -8.05 -3.67
N ARG A 34 22.56 -7.90 -4.20
CA ARG A 34 22.92 -6.79 -5.11
C ARG A 34 22.02 -6.74 -6.35
N ALA A 35 21.80 -7.88 -6.99
CA ALA A 35 20.89 -7.95 -8.14
C ALA A 35 19.46 -7.54 -7.77
N ALA A 36 18.97 -7.94 -6.60
CA ALA A 36 17.67 -7.54 -6.11
C ALA A 36 17.60 -6.04 -5.83
N GLU A 37 18.62 -5.44 -5.22
CA GLU A 37 18.69 -3.97 -5.02
C GLU A 37 18.62 -3.21 -6.34
N GLU A 38 19.36 -3.64 -7.37
CA GLU A 38 19.31 -3.03 -8.70
C GLU A 38 17.91 -3.10 -9.31
N ILE A 39 17.23 -4.26 -9.17
CA ILE A 39 15.85 -4.45 -9.61
C ILE A 39 14.89 -3.51 -8.85
N PHE A 40 15.06 -3.37 -7.54
CA PHE A 40 14.29 -2.42 -6.75
C PHE A 40 14.54 -0.97 -7.20
N ARG A 41 15.81 -0.55 -7.35
CA ARG A 41 16.16 0.81 -7.83
C ARG A 41 15.57 1.10 -9.21
N ALA A 42 15.67 0.15 -10.14
CA ALA A 42 15.08 0.27 -11.48
C ALA A 42 13.55 0.36 -11.47
N ALA A 43 12.92 -0.12 -10.39
CA ALA A 43 11.46 -0.05 -10.19
C ALA A 43 11.02 1.16 -9.35
N GLY A 44 11.91 2.13 -9.07
CA GLY A 44 11.63 3.27 -8.21
C GLY A 44 11.69 2.94 -6.71
N GLY A 45 12.41 1.89 -6.33
CA GLY A 45 12.68 1.53 -4.95
C GLY A 45 11.60 0.73 -4.24
N THR A 46 10.41 0.57 -4.82
CA THR A 46 9.27 -0.11 -4.19
C THR A 46 8.68 -1.18 -5.11
N LEU A 47 8.49 -2.40 -4.59
CA LEU A 47 7.89 -3.53 -5.32
C LEU A 47 6.90 -4.30 -4.43
N ARG A 48 5.87 -4.85 -5.08
CA ARG A 48 5.07 -5.91 -4.45
C ARG A 48 5.77 -7.26 -4.57
N THR A 49 5.51 -8.16 -3.63
CA THR A 49 6.04 -9.54 -3.65
C THR A 49 5.90 -10.21 -5.01
N ARG A 50 4.71 -10.09 -5.65
CA ARG A 50 4.45 -10.66 -6.97
C ARG A 50 5.29 -9.99 -8.07
N GLU A 51 5.48 -8.69 -8.00
CA GLU A 51 6.27 -7.91 -8.96
C GLU A 51 7.76 -8.24 -8.83
N ALA A 52 8.25 -8.37 -7.59
CA ALA A 52 9.61 -8.79 -7.28
C ALA A 52 9.90 -10.20 -7.85
N ALA A 53 9.00 -11.16 -7.59
CA ALA A 53 9.11 -12.52 -8.11
C ALA A 53 9.08 -12.57 -9.65
N ALA A 54 8.19 -11.79 -10.29
CA ALA A 54 8.12 -11.70 -11.75
C ALA A 54 9.38 -11.10 -12.39
N ARG A 55 10.17 -10.32 -11.64
CA ARG A 55 11.45 -9.76 -12.05
C ARG A 55 12.65 -10.62 -11.66
N GLY A 56 12.41 -11.82 -11.15
CA GLY A 56 13.45 -12.80 -10.84
C GLY A 56 13.99 -12.75 -9.42
N ILE A 57 13.42 -11.93 -8.51
CA ILE A 57 13.82 -11.96 -7.10
C ILE A 57 13.17 -13.15 -6.42
N HIS A 58 13.99 -14.08 -5.93
CA HIS A 58 13.49 -15.23 -5.19
C HIS A 58 12.94 -14.81 -3.82
N TYR A 59 11.89 -15.51 -3.35
CA TYR A 59 11.26 -15.20 -2.07
C TYR A 59 12.22 -15.24 -0.88
N SER A 60 13.18 -16.18 -0.87
CA SER A 60 14.20 -16.25 0.19
C SER A 60 15.08 -15.00 0.22
N THR A 61 15.45 -14.45 -0.96
CA THR A 61 16.21 -13.20 -1.07
C THR A 61 15.39 -12.02 -0.58
N LEU A 62 14.13 -11.93 -1.02
CA LEU A 62 13.22 -10.84 -0.61
C LEU A 62 13.03 -10.79 0.90
N TYR A 63 12.76 -11.95 1.51
CA TYR A 63 12.55 -12.03 2.96
C TYR A 63 13.86 -11.91 3.75
N GLY A 64 14.98 -12.42 3.22
CA GLY A 64 16.31 -12.21 3.81
C GLY A 64 16.65 -10.71 3.88
N MET A 65 16.52 -10.00 2.76
CA MET A 65 16.76 -8.56 2.70
C MET A 65 15.87 -7.76 3.68
N ARG A 66 14.61 -8.19 3.88
CA ARG A 66 13.74 -7.59 4.90
C ARG A 66 14.25 -7.86 6.32
N ASP A 67 14.61 -9.12 6.60
CA ASP A 67 15.08 -9.54 7.93
C ASP A 67 16.41 -8.88 8.29
N ASP A 68 17.25 -8.59 7.27
CA ASP A 68 18.52 -7.85 7.37
C ASP A 68 18.34 -6.31 7.40
N GLY A 69 17.11 -5.81 7.30
CA GLY A 69 16.80 -4.38 7.32
C GLY A 69 17.15 -3.61 6.04
N LEU A 70 17.51 -4.30 4.95
CA LEU A 70 17.73 -3.69 3.63
C LEU A 70 16.41 -3.31 2.94
N LEU A 71 15.33 -4.01 3.28
CA LEU A 71 13.98 -3.70 2.84
C LEU A 71 13.07 -3.40 4.03
N GLU A 72 12.29 -2.34 3.90
CA GLU A 72 11.18 -2.02 4.78
C GLU A 72 9.87 -2.57 4.22
N GLN A 73 9.07 -3.22 5.06
CA GLN A 73 7.74 -3.67 4.68
C GLN A 73 6.73 -2.57 4.98
N LEU A 74 6.26 -1.87 3.95
CA LEU A 74 5.30 -0.76 4.07
C LEU A 74 3.87 -1.23 4.32
N SER A 75 3.51 -2.40 3.78
CA SER A 75 2.24 -3.09 4.00
C SER A 75 2.38 -4.56 3.62
N ARG A 76 1.30 -5.36 3.81
CA ARG A 76 1.34 -6.78 3.47
C ARG A 76 1.74 -7.00 2.01
N GLY A 77 2.94 -7.58 1.82
CA GLY A 77 3.50 -7.91 0.51
C GLY A 77 3.96 -6.70 -0.31
N VAL A 78 4.25 -5.56 0.32
CA VAL A 78 4.85 -4.38 -0.31
C VAL A 78 6.14 -4.05 0.41
N TYR A 79 7.23 -4.00 -0.33
CA TYR A 79 8.58 -3.76 0.19
C TYR A 79 9.23 -2.58 -0.50
N ARG A 80 10.03 -1.83 0.25
CA ARG A 80 10.81 -0.68 -0.22
C ARG A 80 12.25 -0.83 0.23
N LEU A 81 13.21 -0.33 -0.57
CA LEU A 81 14.58 -0.17 -0.11
C LEU A 81 14.59 0.79 1.08
N ALA A 82 15.16 0.35 2.21
CA ALA A 82 15.17 1.11 3.46
C ALA A 82 15.93 2.43 3.35
N GLU A 83 16.89 2.52 2.44
CA GLU A 83 17.68 3.73 2.15
C GLU A 83 16.89 4.84 1.44
N LEU A 84 15.73 4.50 0.82
CA LEU A 84 14.95 5.46 0.06
C LEU A 84 13.78 6.00 0.89
N PRO A 85 13.54 7.32 0.88
CA PRO A 85 12.41 7.91 1.57
C PRO A 85 11.07 7.46 0.97
N ALA A 86 9.99 7.49 1.76
CA ALA A 86 8.64 7.34 1.24
C ALA A 86 8.31 8.50 0.29
N PRO A 87 7.48 8.29 -0.76
CA PRO A 87 6.98 9.38 -1.58
C PRO A 87 6.34 10.47 -0.72
N GLY A 88 6.74 11.70 -0.96
CA GLY A 88 6.28 12.88 -0.24
C GLY A 88 5.65 13.93 -1.17
N LYS A 89 5.43 15.13 -0.65
CA LYS A 89 4.81 16.22 -1.43
C LYS A 89 5.57 16.56 -2.72
N TYR A 90 6.90 16.54 -2.68
CA TYR A 90 7.72 16.78 -3.88
C TYR A 90 7.51 15.74 -4.97
N ASP A 91 7.29 14.48 -4.57
CA ASP A 91 7.04 13.40 -5.53
C ASP A 91 5.66 13.53 -6.18
N VAL A 92 4.67 14.00 -5.41
CA VAL A 92 3.33 14.31 -5.95
C VAL A 92 3.42 15.45 -6.97
N VAL A 93 4.18 16.51 -6.67
CA VAL A 93 4.44 17.63 -7.59
C VAL A 93 5.10 17.14 -8.87
N ALA A 94 6.18 16.35 -8.77
CA ALA A 94 6.89 15.82 -9.93
C ALA A 94 5.99 14.93 -10.82
N VAL A 95 5.05 14.19 -10.22
CA VAL A 95 4.06 13.41 -10.97
C VAL A 95 3.02 14.31 -11.64
N ALA A 96 2.51 15.33 -10.94
CA ALA A 96 1.52 16.27 -11.48
C ALA A 96 2.07 17.08 -12.64
N GLU A 97 3.32 17.54 -12.56
CA GLU A 97 3.99 18.24 -13.67
C GLU A 97 4.13 17.37 -14.92
N ARG A 98 4.42 16.08 -14.74
CA ARG A 98 4.63 15.15 -15.87
C ARG A 98 3.33 14.61 -16.45
N VAL A 99 2.28 14.49 -15.63
CA VAL A 99 0.96 13.96 -16.02
C VAL A 99 -0.13 14.89 -15.46
N PRO A 100 -0.32 16.10 -16.03
CA PRO A 100 -1.20 17.13 -15.46
C PRO A 100 -2.68 16.73 -15.35
N ASP A 101 -3.11 15.75 -16.16
CA ASP A 101 -4.49 15.26 -16.14
C ASP A 101 -4.71 14.07 -15.20
N ALA A 102 -3.64 13.57 -14.57
CA ALA A 102 -3.79 12.53 -13.58
C ALA A 102 -4.39 13.09 -12.29
N VAL A 103 -5.25 12.29 -11.65
CA VAL A 103 -5.87 12.62 -10.36
C VAL A 103 -5.24 11.76 -9.28
N LEU A 104 -4.71 12.38 -8.22
CA LEU A 104 -4.23 11.68 -7.04
C LEU A 104 -5.39 10.89 -6.41
N CYS A 105 -5.19 9.60 -6.11
CA CYS A 105 -6.26 8.71 -5.71
C CYS A 105 -5.86 7.73 -4.61
N LEU A 106 -6.84 7.04 -4.04
CA LEU A 106 -6.65 5.95 -3.07
C LEU A 106 -5.72 6.36 -1.91
N ILE A 107 -4.71 5.54 -1.57
CA ILE A 107 -3.83 5.79 -0.41
C ILE A 107 -3.13 7.15 -0.50
N SER A 108 -2.73 7.60 -1.69
CA SER A 108 -2.12 8.93 -1.84
C SER A 108 -3.10 10.07 -1.63
N ALA A 109 -4.38 9.89 -2.00
CA ALA A 109 -5.41 10.87 -1.69
C ALA A 109 -5.82 10.81 -0.20
N LEU A 110 -5.84 9.62 0.42
CA LEU A 110 -6.03 9.49 1.87
C LEU A 110 -4.95 10.24 2.65
N ASP A 111 -3.67 10.02 2.30
CA ASP A 111 -2.53 10.69 2.90
C ASP A 111 -2.59 12.22 2.70
N PHE A 112 -2.93 12.66 1.48
CA PHE A 112 -3.12 14.07 1.16
C PHE A 112 -4.19 14.74 2.04
N HIS A 113 -5.29 14.04 2.28
CA HIS A 113 -6.39 14.52 3.13
C HIS A 113 -6.19 14.19 4.61
N GLU A 114 -5.06 13.62 5.00
CA GLU A 114 -4.79 13.19 6.39
C GLU A 114 -5.91 12.28 6.93
N ILE A 115 -6.25 11.23 6.17
CA ILE A 115 -7.27 10.24 6.49
C ILE A 115 -6.60 8.88 6.72
N GLY A 116 -6.73 8.34 7.93
CA GLY A 116 -6.12 7.06 8.31
C GLY A 116 -4.63 7.16 8.61
N THR A 117 -3.99 6.01 8.70
CA THR A 117 -2.59 5.87 9.13
C THR A 117 -1.68 5.32 8.04
N GLN A 118 -2.22 5.14 6.82
CA GLN A 118 -1.49 4.51 5.73
C GLN A 118 -0.51 5.47 5.08
N ILE A 119 0.77 5.11 5.10
CA ILE A 119 1.81 5.80 4.34
C ILE A 119 1.83 5.26 2.91
N PRO A 120 1.71 6.12 1.87
CA PRO A 120 1.70 5.65 0.50
C PRO A 120 3.07 5.09 0.10
N ALA A 121 3.09 3.85 -0.40
CA ALA A 121 4.29 3.22 -0.97
C ALA A 121 4.56 3.65 -2.44
N PHE A 122 3.58 4.28 -3.05
CA PHE A 122 3.56 4.74 -4.43
C PHE A 122 2.76 6.02 -4.51
N VAL A 123 3.09 6.91 -5.43
CA VAL A 123 2.15 7.96 -5.83
C VAL A 123 1.03 7.29 -6.64
N ASN A 124 -0.16 7.18 -6.03
CA ASN A 124 -1.32 6.53 -6.66
C ASN A 124 -2.07 7.56 -7.49
N ILE A 125 -2.17 7.35 -8.79
CA ILE A 125 -2.86 8.23 -9.72
C ILE A 125 -3.95 7.51 -10.51
N ALA A 126 -5.04 8.19 -10.77
CA ALA A 126 -6.09 7.80 -11.71
C ALA A 126 -5.89 8.51 -13.05
N ILE A 127 -6.04 7.76 -14.14
CA ILE A 127 -6.03 8.26 -15.53
C ILE A 127 -7.15 7.61 -16.33
N GLY A 128 -7.45 8.15 -17.49
CA GLY A 128 -8.43 7.61 -18.42
C GLY A 128 -8.05 6.23 -18.99
N PRO A 129 -9.04 5.49 -19.54
CA PRO A 129 -8.80 4.13 -20.04
C PRO A 129 -7.84 4.08 -21.23
N LYS A 130 -7.80 5.14 -22.03
CA LYS A 130 -6.99 5.26 -23.27
C LYS A 130 -5.76 6.12 -23.09
N ASP A 131 -5.57 6.75 -21.93
CA ASP A 131 -4.43 7.61 -21.69
C ASP A 131 -3.13 6.82 -21.73
N TRP A 132 -2.06 7.48 -22.12
CA TRP A 132 -0.74 6.88 -22.11
C TRP A 132 -0.37 6.46 -20.69
N HIS A 133 0.25 5.27 -20.55
CA HIS A 133 0.74 4.79 -19.26
C HIS A 133 2.08 5.46 -18.95
N PRO A 134 2.14 6.39 -17.97
CA PRO A 134 3.35 7.12 -17.68
C PRO A 134 4.44 6.19 -17.13
N GLN A 135 5.66 6.40 -17.57
CA GLN A 135 6.84 5.69 -17.08
C GLN A 135 7.65 6.61 -16.18
N PHE A 136 7.87 6.19 -14.96
CA PHE A 136 8.68 6.88 -13.98
C PHE A 136 9.80 5.96 -13.50
N GLN A 137 11.02 6.48 -13.48
CA GLN A 137 12.12 5.83 -12.77
C GLN A 137 11.99 6.10 -11.26
N TYR A 138 11.66 7.34 -10.91
CA TYR A 138 11.33 7.83 -9.58
C TYR A 138 10.44 9.08 -9.75
N PRO A 139 9.47 9.33 -8.86
CA PRO A 139 9.02 8.46 -7.76
C PRO A 139 8.31 7.19 -8.24
N PRO A 140 8.13 6.18 -7.37
CA PRO A 140 7.33 5.00 -7.72
C PRO A 140 5.86 5.41 -7.89
N VAL A 141 5.32 5.19 -9.09
CA VAL A 141 3.94 5.55 -9.44
C VAL A 141 3.10 4.31 -9.66
N ARG A 142 1.88 4.34 -9.17
CA ARG A 142 0.89 3.30 -9.43
C ARG A 142 -0.33 3.89 -10.12
N VAL A 143 -0.61 3.38 -11.31
CA VAL A 143 -1.67 3.88 -12.18
C VAL A 143 -2.94 3.04 -12.00
N TYR A 144 -4.06 3.73 -11.81
CA TYR A 144 -5.40 3.18 -11.80
C TYR A 144 -6.18 3.75 -12.98
N ARG A 145 -6.79 2.87 -13.78
CA ARG A 145 -7.62 3.30 -14.91
C ARG A 145 -9.06 3.44 -14.46
N MET A 146 -9.61 4.62 -14.64
CA MET A 146 -10.99 4.96 -14.37
C MET A 146 -11.62 5.57 -15.62
N SER A 147 -12.95 5.52 -15.76
CA SER A 147 -13.63 6.02 -16.96
C SER A 147 -14.90 6.75 -16.62
N GLY A 148 -15.26 7.72 -17.50
CA GLY A 148 -16.46 8.51 -17.38
C GLY A 148 -16.57 9.19 -16.02
N GLU A 149 -17.78 9.27 -15.49
CA GLU A 149 -18.09 9.92 -14.23
C GLU A 149 -17.20 9.48 -13.05
N ALA A 150 -16.73 8.21 -13.03
CA ALA A 150 -15.84 7.73 -11.97
C ALA A 150 -14.45 8.40 -11.99
N LEU A 151 -14.02 8.97 -13.12
CA LEU A 151 -12.77 9.72 -13.23
C LEU A 151 -12.97 11.22 -12.99
N GLU A 152 -14.14 11.74 -13.37
CA GLU A 152 -14.41 13.18 -13.40
C GLU A 152 -15.04 13.67 -12.08
N ALA A 153 -15.87 12.84 -11.45
CA ALA A 153 -16.59 13.23 -10.25
C ALA A 153 -15.70 13.30 -9.01
N GLY A 154 -15.87 14.36 -8.22
CA GLY A 154 -15.17 14.54 -6.94
C GLY A 154 -13.70 14.90 -7.06
N VAL A 155 -13.27 15.45 -8.19
CA VAL A 155 -11.93 16.01 -8.37
C VAL A 155 -11.86 17.39 -7.73
N GLU A 156 -10.86 17.60 -6.89
CA GLU A 156 -10.50 18.88 -6.30
C GLU A 156 -9.14 19.33 -6.88
N GLU A 157 -8.98 20.62 -7.12
CA GLU A 157 -7.70 21.20 -7.53
C GLU A 157 -7.04 21.90 -6.34
N HIS A 158 -5.80 21.52 -6.07
CA HIS A 158 -4.96 22.11 -5.02
C HIS A 158 -3.66 22.61 -5.62
N THR A 159 -3.03 23.57 -4.95
CA THR A 159 -1.71 24.07 -5.36
C THR A 159 -0.67 23.64 -4.33
N ILE A 160 0.35 22.90 -4.76
CA ILE A 160 1.50 22.50 -3.95
C ILE A 160 2.75 23.12 -4.58
N ASP A 161 3.44 23.99 -3.84
CA ASP A 161 4.66 24.69 -4.29
C ASP A 161 4.51 25.37 -5.66
N GLY A 162 3.32 25.92 -5.94
CA GLY A 162 3.00 26.60 -7.20
C GLY A 162 2.52 25.68 -8.32
N THR A 163 2.52 24.36 -8.13
CA THR A 163 2.06 23.39 -9.12
C THR A 163 0.62 22.97 -8.84
N PRO A 164 -0.31 23.04 -9.82
CA PRO A 164 -1.66 22.52 -9.67
C PRO A 164 -1.65 21.00 -9.61
N VAL A 165 -2.33 20.46 -8.60
CA VAL A 165 -2.47 19.02 -8.35
C VAL A 165 -3.94 18.68 -8.24
N LYS A 166 -4.40 17.75 -9.07
CA LYS A 166 -5.75 17.20 -9.01
C LYS A 166 -5.79 16.05 -8.01
N VAL A 167 -6.76 16.07 -7.10
CA VAL A 167 -6.92 15.06 -6.04
C VAL A 167 -8.39 14.68 -5.95
N PHE A 168 -8.72 13.40 -5.76
CA PHE A 168 -10.09 13.05 -5.40
C PHE A 168 -10.40 13.50 -3.97
N GLY A 169 -11.54 14.17 -3.78
CA GLY A 169 -12.00 14.59 -2.47
C GLY A 169 -12.27 13.41 -1.51
N PRO A 170 -12.39 13.67 -0.19
CA PRO A 170 -12.50 12.66 0.84
C PRO A 170 -13.58 11.60 0.60
N ALA A 171 -14.81 12.03 0.27
CA ALA A 171 -15.95 11.13 0.04
C ALA A 171 -15.71 10.20 -1.16
N LYS A 172 -15.19 10.75 -2.27
CA LYS A 172 -14.84 9.98 -3.47
C LYS A 172 -13.72 9.00 -3.19
N THR A 173 -12.68 9.44 -2.48
CA THR A 173 -11.54 8.60 -2.11
C THR A 173 -11.96 7.39 -1.27
N VAL A 174 -12.88 7.57 -0.31
CA VAL A 174 -13.45 6.45 0.47
C VAL A 174 -14.17 5.47 -0.45
N ALA A 175 -15.05 5.94 -1.34
CA ALA A 175 -15.78 5.08 -2.27
C ALA A 175 -14.81 4.29 -3.18
N ASP A 176 -13.76 4.94 -3.69
CA ASP A 176 -12.70 4.32 -4.48
C ASP A 176 -11.94 3.22 -3.70
N CYS A 177 -11.66 3.44 -2.41
CA CYS A 177 -11.03 2.43 -1.58
C CYS A 177 -11.89 1.16 -1.47
N PHE A 178 -13.21 1.28 -1.38
CA PHE A 178 -14.11 0.11 -1.44
C PHE A 178 -14.15 -0.53 -2.82
N LYS A 179 -14.11 0.25 -3.91
CA LYS A 179 -14.03 -0.26 -5.29
C LYS A 179 -12.74 -1.05 -5.50
N PHE A 180 -11.64 -0.54 -5.02
CA PHE A 180 -10.32 -1.16 -5.17
C PHE A 180 -9.86 -1.95 -3.93
N ARG A 181 -10.77 -2.35 -3.02
CA ARG A 181 -10.45 -3.06 -1.76
C ARG A 181 -9.58 -4.30 -1.93
N ASN A 182 -9.69 -4.99 -3.06
CA ASN A 182 -8.83 -6.15 -3.37
C ASN A 182 -7.38 -5.76 -3.70
N LYS A 183 -7.12 -4.45 -3.95
CA LYS A 183 -5.79 -3.91 -4.24
C LYS A 183 -5.19 -3.16 -3.05
N VAL A 184 -6.02 -2.38 -2.34
CA VAL A 184 -5.56 -1.56 -1.21
C VAL A 184 -5.75 -2.24 0.14
N GLY A 185 -6.71 -3.15 0.26
CA GLY A 185 -7.15 -3.81 1.48
C GLY A 185 -8.54 -3.32 1.92
N LEU A 186 -9.37 -4.23 2.42
CA LEU A 186 -10.67 -3.87 3.00
C LEU A 186 -10.49 -3.12 4.33
N ASP A 187 -9.49 -3.47 5.10
CA ASP A 187 -9.07 -2.83 6.34
C ASP A 187 -8.77 -1.34 6.14
N VAL A 188 -8.03 -1.00 5.08
CA VAL A 188 -7.76 0.39 4.67
C VAL A 188 -9.04 1.13 4.31
N ALA A 189 -9.94 0.51 3.55
CA ALA A 189 -11.22 1.12 3.18
C ALA A 189 -12.11 1.38 4.41
N LEU A 190 -12.11 0.47 5.39
CA LEU A 190 -12.86 0.60 6.64
C LEU A 190 -12.26 1.67 7.56
N GLU A 191 -10.94 1.74 7.66
CA GLU A 191 -10.22 2.77 8.40
C GLU A 191 -10.54 4.15 7.80
N ALA A 192 -10.41 4.29 6.47
CA ALA A 192 -10.74 5.52 5.75
C ALA A 192 -12.19 5.97 5.98
N LEU A 193 -13.15 5.04 5.93
CA LEU A 193 -14.55 5.34 6.18
C LEU A 193 -14.78 5.88 7.61
N ARG A 194 -14.25 5.20 8.62
CA ARG A 194 -14.38 5.61 10.03
C ARG A 194 -13.77 6.98 10.27
N GLU A 195 -12.54 7.16 9.79
CA GLU A 195 -11.79 8.39 10.01
C GLU A 195 -12.45 9.59 9.31
N THR A 196 -12.90 9.41 8.06
CA THR A 196 -13.59 10.44 7.30
C THR A 196 -14.86 10.92 7.99
N LEU A 197 -15.68 9.99 8.53
CA LEU A 197 -16.88 10.33 9.27
C LEU A 197 -16.57 10.98 10.62
N ARG A 198 -15.58 10.44 11.36
CA ARG A 198 -15.15 10.96 12.66
C ARG A 198 -14.62 12.38 12.55
N SER A 199 -13.78 12.65 11.57
CA SER A 199 -13.18 13.96 11.31
C SER A 199 -14.10 14.92 10.55
N ARG A 200 -15.31 14.47 10.19
CA ARG A 200 -16.30 15.25 9.42
C ARG A 200 -15.77 15.79 8.09
N LYS A 201 -14.83 15.08 7.47
CA LYS A 201 -14.29 15.43 6.14
C LYS A 201 -15.26 15.11 5.01
N ALA A 202 -16.24 14.22 5.26
CA ALA A 202 -17.39 13.98 4.39
C ALA A 202 -18.57 13.42 5.18
N THR A 203 -19.76 13.54 4.59
CA THR A 203 -21.01 13.00 5.11
C THR A 203 -21.29 11.59 4.56
N ARG A 204 -22.14 10.82 5.24
CA ARG A 204 -22.63 9.52 4.76
C ARG A 204 -23.30 9.64 3.39
N GLY A 205 -24.07 10.72 3.16
CA GLY A 205 -24.75 10.97 1.90
C GLY A 205 -23.79 11.17 0.74
N GLU A 206 -22.73 11.96 0.94
CA GLU A 206 -21.68 12.16 -0.07
C GLU A 206 -20.93 10.87 -0.39
N ILE A 207 -20.55 10.08 0.63
CA ILE A 207 -19.90 8.79 0.42
C ILE A 207 -20.81 7.85 -0.37
N MET A 208 -22.12 7.79 -0.05
CA MET A 208 -23.08 6.97 -0.77
C MET A 208 -23.32 7.44 -2.21
N HIS A 209 -23.27 8.74 -2.47
CA HIS A 209 -23.32 9.32 -3.81
C HIS A 209 -22.18 8.78 -4.68
N TYR A 210 -20.92 8.89 -4.21
CA TYR A 210 -19.76 8.36 -4.95
C TYR A 210 -19.75 6.83 -5.00
N ALA A 211 -20.24 6.14 -3.97
CA ALA A 211 -20.40 4.70 -4.00
C ALA A 211 -21.40 4.22 -5.10
N ALA A 212 -22.38 5.06 -5.44
CA ALA A 212 -23.28 4.79 -6.56
C ALA A 212 -22.57 4.95 -7.92
N ILE A 213 -21.80 6.01 -8.10
CA ILE A 213 -20.97 6.25 -9.29
C ILE A 213 -19.98 5.09 -9.49
N ASP A 214 -19.34 4.65 -8.42
CA ASP A 214 -18.36 3.54 -8.44
C ASP A 214 -19.00 2.15 -8.46
N ARG A 215 -20.34 2.06 -8.39
CA ARG A 215 -21.13 0.81 -8.40
C ARG A 215 -20.79 -0.11 -7.21
N VAL A 216 -20.47 0.48 -6.05
CA VAL A 216 -20.12 -0.24 -4.82
C VAL A 216 -21.11 0.02 -3.67
N THR A 217 -22.27 0.60 -3.94
CA THR A 217 -23.31 0.92 -2.94
C THR A 217 -23.66 -0.26 -2.04
N LYS A 218 -23.84 -1.46 -2.63
CA LYS A 218 -24.18 -2.68 -1.88
C LYS A 218 -23.04 -3.14 -0.95
N ILE A 219 -21.80 -2.72 -1.24
CA ILE A 219 -20.62 -3.08 -0.47
C ILE A 219 -20.45 -2.09 0.67
N VAL A 220 -20.62 -0.78 0.42
CA VAL A 220 -20.39 0.29 1.40
C VAL A 220 -21.51 0.35 2.44
N ARG A 221 -22.77 0.19 2.02
CA ARG A 221 -23.96 0.36 2.86
C ARG A 221 -23.93 -0.40 4.18
N PRO A 222 -23.65 -1.71 4.25
CA PRO A 222 -23.63 -2.44 5.52
C PRO A 222 -22.63 -1.89 6.53
N TYR A 223 -21.49 -1.39 6.07
CA TYR A 223 -20.48 -0.80 6.94
C TYR A 223 -20.90 0.58 7.46
N LEU A 224 -21.58 1.38 6.64
CA LEU A 224 -22.16 2.64 7.09
C LEU A 224 -23.26 2.45 8.13
N GLU A 225 -24.13 1.45 7.94
CA GLU A 225 -25.20 1.12 8.88
C GLU A 225 -24.63 0.60 10.22
N ALA A 226 -23.53 -0.14 10.19
CA ALA A 226 -22.87 -0.65 11.40
C ALA A 226 -22.09 0.43 12.20
N MET A 227 -21.94 1.64 11.68
CA MET A 227 -21.23 2.76 12.32
C MET A 227 -22.19 3.83 12.88
N GLU A 228 -23.45 3.45 13.14
CA GLU A 228 -24.45 4.32 13.78
C GLU A 228 -24.23 4.50 15.28
#